data_f28071ece28c552d5fc06a8c597f4b74
#
_entry.id   f28071ece28c552d5fc06a8c597f4b74
#
_cell.length_a   1.000
_cell.length_b   1.000
_cell.length_c   1.000
_cell.angle_alpha   90.00
_cell.angle_beta   90.00
_cell.angle_gamma   90.00
#
_symmetry.space_group_name_H-M   'P 1'
#
loop_
_entity.id
_entity.type
_entity.pdbx_description
1 polymer ?
#
loop_
_entity_poly.entity_id
_entity_poly.type
_entity_poly.pdbx_seq_one_letter_code
_entity_poly.pdbx_strand_id
1 'polypeptide(L)'
;MVRIHSPLLRANQSPSGSGFSLAWRTAVDIFPKMEEFLMNRSSPGTSKSKVSLSLAKAIDGFLKFKTAEGLSQRTITSYEFTLGHWLKYIGDREVSEIQSSDLTGYMAWLRTEYKPRRWNGSSEPLSAKSIRNVWVTFRSFFGWLQVEFKFPNPAKEITAPKFQKHPVETFSKEDVEKILKACVYSRESQTEERKKFVMRRPSSNRDQAIVLMLLDTGLRATELCSLIVNDVDLKTGKVTIRHGVAGGAKGGKGRTVYLGKVARKAVWRYLASREDGDDPDAPLFISHADRAFNKDSLRVLINRLGDRAEIKKAYPHKFRHTFAITYLRSGGDVFTLQSLLGHGSLDMVRHYAQIAEVDVEQAHRKASPADNM
;
A
#
# COMPACT_ATOMS: atom_id res chain seq x y z
N MET A 1 -0.15 -50.01 -31.59
CA MET A 1 -1.37 -49.76 -32.37
C MET A 1 -2.38 -49.12 -31.48
N VAL A 2 -2.68 -47.89 -31.65
CA VAL A 2 -3.94 -47.19 -31.82
C VAL A 2 -3.63 -45.70 -31.90
N ARG A 3 -4.13 -45.10 -32.94
CA ARG A 3 -3.79 -43.76 -33.47
C ARG A 3 -4.37 -42.59 -32.65
N ILE A 4 -3.53 -41.59 -32.56
CA ILE A 4 -3.79 -40.20 -32.20
C ILE A 4 -4.53 -39.52 -33.35
N HIS A 5 -5.53 -38.70 -33.06
CA HIS A 5 -6.03 -37.65 -33.96
C HIS A 5 -6.08 -36.32 -33.24
N SER A 6 -5.19 -35.43 -33.65
CA SER A 6 -5.34 -33.97 -33.55
C SER A 6 -6.26 -33.44 -34.63
N PRO A 7 -6.91 -32.33 -34.44
CA PRO A 7 -7.12 -31.37 -35.52
C PRO A 7 -6.52 -29.99 -35.25
N LEU A 8 -5.97 -29.49 -36.32
CA LEU A 8 -5.28 -28.28 -36.62
C LEU A 8 -6.14 -26.98 -36.48
N LEU A 9 -5.47 -25.98 -35.98
CA LEU A 9 -5.43 -24.55 -36.40
C LEU A 9 -6.51 -24.04 -37.38
N ARG A 10 -7.23 -23.00 -36.98
CA ARG A 10 -7.50 -21.85 -37.86
C ARG A 10 -7.37 -20.54 -37.11
N ALA A 11 -6.70 -19.62 -37.77
CA ALA A 11 -6.32 -18.32 -37.36
C ALA A 11 -7.42 -17.27 -37.53
N ASN A 12 -7.21 -16.16 -36.83
CA ASN A 12 -7.70 -14.79 -37.11
C ASN A 12 -9.21 -14.51 -37.18
N GLN A 13 -9.68 -13.90 -36.12
CA GLN A 13 -10.46 -12.67 -36.28
C GLN A 13 -10.45 -11.90 -34.95
N SER A 14 -10.06 -10.65 -34.99
CA SER A 14 -10.14 -9.64 -33.93
C SER A 14 -11.61 -9.40 -33.53
N PRO A 15 -12.00 -9.41 -32.26
CA PRO A 15 -13.31 -8.91 -31.87
C PRO A 15 -13.17 -7.45 -31.46
N SER A 16 -13.66 -6.58 -32.35
CA SER A 16 -14.17 -5.26 -32.03
C SER A 16 -15.27 -5.36 -30.97
N GLY A 17 -15.14 -4.60 -29.87
CA GLY A 17 -16.25 -3.97 -29.18
C GLY A 17 -17.38 -4.82 -28.59
N SER A 18 -17.13 -5.69 -27.60
CA SER A 18 -18.24 -6.29 -26.82
C SER A 18 -17.92 -6.69 -25.37
N GLY A 19 -16.80 -6.24 -24.80
CA GLY A 19 -16.46 -6.51 -23.40
C GLY A 19 -17.34 -5.79 -22.35
N PHE A 20 -18.14 -4.82 -22.74
CA PHE A 20 -19.01 -4.03 -21.84
C PHE A 20 -20.38 -4.67 -21.57
N SER A 21 -20.82 -5.60 -22.40
CA SER A 21 -22.16 -6.17 -22.31
C SER A 21 -22.33 -7.26 -21.26
N LEU A 22 -21.27 -7.99 -20.86
CA LEU A 22 -21.40 -9.10 -19.91
C LEU A 22 -21.38 -8.65 -18.44
N ALA A 23 -20.64 -7.58 -18.12
CA ALA A 23 -20.63 -7.00 -16.77
C ALA A 23 -21.98 -6.36 -16.41
N TRP A 24 -22.74 -5.93 -17.39
CA TRP A 24 -24.07 -5.35 -17.24
C TRP A 24 -25.12 -6.38 -16.81
N ARG A 25 -25.11 -7.57 -17.37
CA ARG A 25 -26.09 -8.63 -17.03
C ARG A 25 -25.93 -9.13 -15.60
N THR A 26 -24.70 -9.24 -15.10
CA THR A 26 -24.42 -9.66 -13.72
C THR A 26 -24.77 -8.58 -12.67
N ALA A 27 -24.73 -7.31 -13.02
CA ALA A 27 -25.10 -6.23 -12.09
C ALA A 27 -26.61 -6.11 -11.91
N VAL A 28 -27.41 -6.39 -12.96
CA VAL A 28 -28.87 -6.36 -12.92
C VAL A 28 -29.44 -7.49 -12.05
N ASP A 29 -28.85 -8.68 -12.11
CA ASP A 29 -29.29 -9.84 -11.32
C ASP A 29 -29.04 -9.70 -9.81
N ILE A 30 -28.12 -8.81 -9.41
CA ILE A 30 -27.76 -8.58 -7.99
C ILE A 30 -28.65 -7.49 -7.34
N PHE A 31 -29.36 -6.67 -8.14
CA PHE A 31 -30.18 -5.55 -7.64
C PHE A 31 -31.58 -5.48 -8.24
N PRO A 32 -32.51 -6.36 -7.82
CA PRO A 32 -33.89 -6.36 -8.35
C PRO A 32 -34.67 -5.04 -8.12
N LYS A 33 -34.28 -4.22 -7.14
CA LYS A 33 -34.87 -2.89 -6.93
C LYS A 33 -34.33 -1.80 -7.86
N MET A 34 -33.30 -2.07 -8.63
CA MET A 34 -32.74 -1.12 -9.61
C MET A 34 -33.50 -1.19 -10.94
N GLU A 35 -34.12 -2.33 -11.26
CA GLU A 35 -35.01 -2.45 -12.41
C GLU A 35 -36.32 -1.63 -12.25
N GLU A 36 -36.88 -1.61 -11.06
CA GLU A 36 -38.06 -0.78 -10.74
C GLU A 36 -37.78 0.72 -10.92
N PHE A 37 -36.53 1.14 -10.65
CA PHE A 37 -36.08 2.51 -10.86
C PHE A 37 -35.80 2.83 -12.35
N LEU A 38 -35.46 1.82 -13.17
CA LEU A 38 -35.17 1.97 -14.59
C LEU A 38 -36.43 1.73 -15.47
N MET A 39 -37.36 0.88 -15.06
CA MET A 39 -38.57 0.58 -15.82
C MET A 39 -39.63 1.67 -15.78
N ASN A 40 -39.55 2.62 -14.86
CA ASN A 40 -40.43 3.80 -14.88
C ASN A 40 -40.09 4.80 -16.02
N ARG A 41 -39.29 4.39 -17.01
CA ARG A 41 -38.89 5.20 -18.17
C ARG A 41 -39.65 5.00 -19.46
N SER A 42 -40.66 4.11 -19.50
CA SER A 42 -41.38 3.83 -20.73
C SER A 42 -42.86 4.20 -20.62
N SER A 43 -43.13 5.50 -20.62
CA SER A 43 -44.41 6.06 -21.10
C SER A 43 -44.13 7.26 -22.00
N PRO A 44 -44.52 7.26 -23.27
CA PRO A 44 -44.31 8.41 -24.15
C PRO A 44 -45.39 9.46 -23.87
N GLY A 45 -44.94 10.57 -23.30
CA GLY A 45 -45.80 11.76 -23.15
C GLY A 45 -45.91 12.25 -21.73
N THR A 46 -44.96 13.02 -21.29
CA THR A 46 -45.03 14.22 -20.44
C THR A 46 -43.66 14.54 -19.88
N SER A 47 -43.26 15.80 -19.88
CA SER A 47 -42.08 16.46 -19.32
C SER A 47 -41.00 15.52 -18.72
N LYS A 48 -39.78 15.62 -19.22
CA LYS A 48 -38.56 14.98 -18.66
C LYS A 48 -38.53 15.22 -17.14
N SER A 49 -39.04 14.27 -16.35
CA SER A 49 -38.85 14.29 -14.91
C SER A 49 -37.34 14.23 -14.65
N LYS A 50 -36.77 15.31 -14.12
CA LYS A 50 -35.38 15.31 -13.62
C LYS A 50 -35.27 14.15 -12.63
N VAL A 51 -34.35 13.21 -12.87
CA VAL A 51 -34.06 12.14 -11.91
C VAL A 51 -33.62 12.79 -10.63
N SER A 52 -34.46 12.74 -9.61
CA SER A 52 -34.16 13.22 -8.26
C SER A 52 -33.32 12.14 -7.57
N LEU A 53 -32.09 12.45 -7.23
CA LEU A 53 -31.16 11.56 -6.53
C LEU A 53 -30.45 12.32 -5.42
N SER A 54 -30.76 11.97 -4.16
CA SER A 54 -30.08 12.58 -3.03
C SER A 54 -28.61 12.14 -2.95
N LEU A 55 -27.77 13.02 -2.42
CA LEU A 55 -26.33 12.79 -2.27
C LEU A 55 -26.05 11.55 -1.42
N ALA A 56 -26.79 11.33 -0.34
CA ALA A 56 -26.63 10.15 0.52
C ALA A 56 -26.89 8.84 -0.23
N LYS A 57 -27.96 8.78 -1.04
CA LYS A 57 -28.28 7.61 -1.88
C LYS A 57 -27.22 7.40 -2.97
N ALA A 58 -26.74 8.49 -3.58
CA ALA A 58 -25.69 8.44 -4.58
C ALA A 58 -24.38 7.89 -4.01
N ILE A 59 -24.00 8.29 -2.79
CA ILE A 59 -22.80 7.78 -2.10
C ILE A 59 -22.93 6.28 -1.82
N ASP A 60 -24.07 5.82 -1.30
CA ASP A 60 -24.31 4.40 -1.05
C ASP A 60 -24.21 3.57 -2.34
N GLY A 61 -24.87 4.04 -3.42
CA GLY A 61 -24.78 3.41 -4.74
C GLY A 61 -23.35 3.34 -5.28
N PHE A 62 -22.57 4.42 -5.15
CA PHE A 62 -21.18 4.46 -5.56
C PHE A 62 -20.31 3.46 -4.79
N LEU A 63 -20.46 3.36 -3.47
CA LEU A 63 -19.70 2.43 -2.64
C LEU A 63 -20.02 0.97 -3.02
N LYS A 64 -21.29 0.64 -3.24
CA LYS A 64 -21.72 -0.67 -3.72
C LYS A 64 -21.14 -0.98 -5.10
N PHE A 65 -21.21 -0.03 -6.04
CA PHE A 65 -20.63 -0.17 -7.37
C PHE A 65 -19.13 -0.42 -7.30
N LYS A 66 -18.37 0.35 -6.50
CA LYS A 66 -16.94 0.17 -6.32
C LYS A 66 -16.58 -1.15 -5.63
N THR A 67 -17.46 -1.67 -4.78
CA THR A 67 -17.32 -3.00 -4.19
C THR A 67 -17.49 -4.09 -5.25
N ALA A 68 -18.49 -3.96 -6.12
CA ALA A 68 -18.72 -4.89 -7.23
C ALA A 68 -17.57 -4.87 -8.27
N GLU A 69 -16.91 -3.72 -8.47
CA GLU A 69 -15.67 -3.63 -9.28
C GLU A 69 -14.47 -4.36 -8.65
N GLY A 70 -14.59 -4.90 -7.45
CA GLY A 70 -13.51 -5.62 -6.76
C GLY A 70 -12.45 -4.72 -6.14
N LEU A 71 -12.73 -3.46 -5.85
CA LEU A 71 -11.81 -2.59 -5.16
C LEU A 71 -11.52 -3.11 -3.74
N SER A 72 -10.27 -2.89 -3.27
CA SER A 72 -9.90 -3.30 -1.92
C SER A 72 -10.77 -2.63 -0.85
N GLN A 73 -11.14 -3.37 0.22
CA GLN A 73 -11.92 -2.85 1.33
C GLN A 73 -11.34 -1.54 1.90
N ARG A 74 -10.01 -1.41 1.94
CA ARG A 74 -9.35 -0.18 2.37
C ARG A 74 -9.66 1.02 1.47
N THR A 75 -9.78 0.81 0.17
CA THR A 75 -10.14 1.87 -0.79
C THR A 75 -11.59 2.27 -0.59
N ILE A 76 -12.50 1.29 -0.42
CA ILE A 76 -13.91 1.53 -0.14
C ILE A 76 -14.08 2.34 1.14
N THR A 77 -13.46 1.93 2.24
CA THR A 77 -13.49 2.66 3.52
C THR A 77 -12.93 4.09 3.39
N SER A 78 -11.91 4.29 2.54
CA SER A 78 -11.39 5.64 2.28
C SER A 78 -12.38 6.53 1.53
N TYR A 79 -13.10 5.97 0.55
CA TYR A 79 -14.17 6.67 -0.16
C TYR A 79 -15.33 6.99 0.79
N GLU A 80 -15.79 6.00 1.54
CA GLU A 80 -16.84 6.14 2.54
C GLU A 80 -16.53 7.25 3.55
N PHE A 81 -15.32 7.23 4.13
CA PHE A 81 -14.88 8.25 5.07
C PHE A 81 -14.90 9.65 4.43
N THR A 82 -14.33 9.78 3.22
CA THR A 82 -14.20 11.09 2.57
C THR A 82 -15.56 11.65 2.15
N LEU A 83 -16.39 10.83 1.51
CA LEU A 83 -17.71 11.23 1.04
C LEU A 83 -18.69 11.43 2.20
N GLY A 84 -18.63 10.59 3.24
CA GLY A 84 -19.44 10.75 4.44
C GLY A 84 -19.09 12.00 5.23
N HIS A 85 -17.79 12.38 5.27
CA HIS A 85 -17.36 13.62 5.89
C HIS A 85 -17.83 14.85 5.09
N TRP A 86 -17.78 14.78 3.76
CA TRP A 86 -18.31 15.81 2.89
C TRP A 86 -19.83 15.95 2.97
N LEU A 87 -20.57 14.83 3.01
CA LEU A 87 -22.02 14.82 3.21
C LEU A 87 -22.43 15.55 4.50
N LYS A 88 -21.68 15.37 5.60
CA LYS A 88 -21.90 16.08 6.86
C LYS A 88 -21.64 17.58 6.76
N TYR A 89 -20.73 17.98 5.89
CA TYR A 89 -20.39 19.40 5.68
C TYR A 89 -21.44 20.11 4.83
N ILE A 90 -21.88 19.49 3.71
CA ILE A 90 -22.77 20.14 2.74
C ILE A 90 -24.25 19.91 3.02
N GLY A 91 -24.59 18.83 3.77
CA GLY A 91 -25.95 18.33 3.94
C GLY A 91 -26.39 17.39 2.80
N ASP A 92 -27.52 16.69 3.01
CA ASP A 92 -28.10 15.84 1.97
C ASP A 92 -28.90 16.71 0.98
N ARG A 93 -28.33 16.88 -0.21
CA ARG A 93 -28.89 17.68 -1.32
C ARG A 93 -29.11 16.82 -2.53
N GLU A 94 -29.85 17.34 -3.48
CA GLU A 94 -29.95 16.75 -4.81
C GLU A 94 -28.61 16.83 -5.54
N VAL A 95 -28.17 15.70 -6.13
CA VAL A 95 -26.89 15.61 -6.86
C VAL A 95 -26.84 16.63 -8.01
N SER A 96 -27.98 16.93 -8.62
CA SER A 96 -28.09 17.89 -9.73
C SER A 96 -27.83 19.36 -9.33
N GLU A 97 -27.90 19.68 -8.04
CA GLU A 97 -27.68 21.02 -7.51
C GLU A 97 -26.23 21.31 -7.13
N ILE A 98 -25.40 20.26 -7.07
CA ILE A 98 -24.01 20.36 -6.62
C ILE A 98 -23.16 20.99 -7.70
N GLN A 99 -22.44 22.04 -7.33
CA GLN A 99 -21.58 22.83 -8.21
C GLN A 99 -20.08 22.67 -7.86
N SER A 100 -19.22 23.10 -8.77
CA SER A 100 -17.76 23.11 -8.56
C SER A 100 -17.34 23.96 -7.36
N SER A 101 -18.11 25.04 -7.05
CA SER A 101 -17.93 25.89 -5.89
C SER A 101 -18.11 25.14 -4.55
N ASP A 102 -19.06 24.20 -4.46
CA ASP A 102 -19.30 23.40 -3.26
C ASP A 102 -18.10 22.50 -2.96
N LEU A 103 -17.49 21.91 -3.99
CA LEU A 103 -16.32 21.06 -3.86
C LEU A 103 -15.07 21.86 -3.49
N THR A 104 -14.86 23.00 -4.14
CA THR A 104 -13.73 23.89 -3.86
C THR A 104 -13.84 24.52 -2.48
N GLY A 105 -15.04 24.95 -2.08
CA GLY A 105 -15.32 25.48 -0.75
C GLY A 105 -15.01 24.45 0.35
N TYR A 106 -15.43 23.20 0.18
CA TYR A 106 -15.09 22.15 1.13
C TYR A 106 -13.58 21.87 1.20
N MET A 107 -12.89 21.82 0.06
CA MET A 107 -11.43 21.62 0.08
C MET A 107 -10.68 22.80 0.70
N ALA A 108 -11.18 24.03 0.53
CA ALA A 108 -10.65 25.21 1.18
C ALA A 108 -10.85 25.14 2.71
N TRP A 109 -12.07 24.83 3.15
CA TRP A 109 -12.40 24.64 4.56
C TRP A 109 -11.52 23.56 5.22
N LEU A 110 -11.32 22.41 4.56
CA LEU A 110 -10.42 21.37 5.06
C LEU A 110 -8.98 21.84 5.25
N ARG A 111 -8.56 22.82 4.48
CA ARG A 111 -7.19 23.36 4.49
C ARG A 111 -6.98 24.45 5.52
N THR A 112 -8.02 25.25 5.82
CA THR A 112 -7.91 26.45 6.64
C THR A 112 -8.53 26.32 8.03
N GLU A 113 -9.68 25.65 8.12
CA GLU A 113 -10.51 25.67 9.33
C GLU A 113 -10.61 24.32 10.01
N TYR A 114 -10.63 23.23 9.22
CA TYR A 114 -10.82 21.89 9.76
C TYR A 114 -9.64 21.44 10.60
N LYS A 115 -9.89 21.12 11.87
CA LYS A 115 -8.92 20.57 12.83
C LYS A 115 -9.16 19.07 13.00
N PRO A 116 -8.36 18.18 12.34
CA PRO A 116 -8.54 16.76 12.47
C PRO A 116 -8.22 16.27 13.88
N ARG A 117 -9.07 15.43 14.46
CA ARG A 117 -8.75 14.72 15.70
C ARG A 117 -7.71 13.66 15.40
N ARG A 118 -6.50 13.82 15.87
CA ARG A 118 -5.42 12.86 15.72
C ARG A 118 -5.08 12.21 17.05
N TRP A 119 -4.73 10.94 17.01
CA TRP A 119 -4.30 10.20 18.19
C TRP A 119 -3.13 10.84 18.95
N ASN A 120 -2.21 11.51 18.24
CA ASN A 120 -1.06 12.22 18.82
C ASN A 120 -1.38 13.62 19.31
N GLY A 121 -2.63 14.03 19.37
CA GLY A 121 -3.07 15.36 19.82
C GLY A 121 -2.71 16.51 18.87
N SER A 122 -2.07 16.25 17.73
CA SER A 122 -1.72 17.32 16.78
C SER A 122 -2.96 17.93 16.14
N SER A 123 -3.08 19.25 16.19
CA SER A 123 -4.14 20.06 15.57
C SER A 123 -3.73 20.67 14.22
N GLU A 124 -2.58 20.29 13.67
CA GLU A 124 -2.12 20.82 12.40
C GLU A 124 -3.13 20.56 11.27
N PRO A 125 -3.26 21.47 10.29
CA PRO A 125 -4.13 21.33 9.15
C PRO A 125 -3.84 20.04 8.35
N LEU A 126 -4.77 19.66 7.47
CA LEU A 126 -4.55 18.55 6.55
C LEU A 126 -3.44 18.87 5.56
N SER A 127 -2.58 17.90 5.28
CA SER A 127 -1.52 18.03 4.28
C SER A 127 -2.09 18.25 2.87
N ALA A 128 -1.36 18.95 2.02
CA ALA A 128 -1.74 19.14 0.62
C ALA A 128 -1.99 17.81 -0.11
N LYS A 129 -1.26 16.74 0.27
CA LYS A 129 -1.48 15.39 -0.23
C LYS A 129 -2.84 14.83 0.21
N SER A 130 -3.26 15.09 1.45
CA SER A 130 -4.60 14.66 1.94
C SER A 130 -5.71 15.35 1.17
N ILE A 131 -5.59 16.66 0.92
CA ILE A 131 -6.54 17.41 0.10
C ILE A 131 -6.59 16.87 -1.33
N ARG A 132 -5.43 16.51 -1.92
CA ARG A 132 -5.41 15.85 -3.24
C ARG A 132 -6.15 14.51 -3.24
N ASN A 133 -6.07 13.73 -2.15
CA ASN A 133 -6.83 12.47 -2.05
C ASN A 133 -8.34 12.74 -2.03
N VAL A 134 -8.81 13.78 -1.36
CA VAL A 134 -10.21 14.23 -1.42
C VAL A 134 -10.62 14.56 -2.86
N TRP A 135 -9.80 15.33 -3.56
CA TRP A 135 -10.03 15.65 -4.98
C TRP A 135 -10.11 14.39 -5.85
N VAL A 136 -9.24 13.40 -5.63
CA VAL A 136 -9.28 12.10 -6.35
C VAL A 136 -10.60 11.37 -6.08
N THR A 137 -11.08 11.40 -4.83
CA THR A 137 -12.38 10.82 -4.47
C THR A 137 -13.53 11.50 -5.20
N PHE A 138 -13.56 12.82 -5.26
CA PHE A 138 -14.57 13.57 -6.01
C PHE A 138 -14.53 13.26 -7.51
N ARG A 139 -13.34 13.21 -8.10
CA ARG A 139 -13.16 12.82 -9.51
C ARG A 139 -13.74 11.44 -9.81
N SER A 140 -13.51 10.47 -8.90
CA SER A 140 -14.03 9.12 -9.03
C SER A 140 -15.56 9.07 -8.87
N PHE A 141 -16.09 9.76 -7.86
CA PHE A 141 -17.51 9.80 -7.54
C PHE A 141 -18.35 10.47 -8.64
N PHE A 142 -18.00 11.69 -9.01
CA PHE A 142 -18.71 12.44 -10.05
C PHE A 142 -18.47 11.87 -11.46
N GLY A 143 -17.31 11.23 -11.69
CA GLY A 143 -17.05 10.47 -12.92
C GLY A 143 -18.03 9.29 -13.08
N TRP A 144 -18.27 8.55 -11.99
CA TRP A 144 -19.26 7.49 -11.96
C TRP A 144 -20.68 8.04 -12.18
N LEU A 145 -21.10 9.10 -11.48
CA LEU A 145 -22.40 9.74 -11.66
C LEU A 145 -22.62 10.23 -13.10
N GLN A 146 -21.60 10.75 -13.75
CA GLN A 146 -21.68 11.20 -15.14
C GLN A 146 -21.90 10.02 -16.09
N VAL A 147 -21.25 8.87 -15.85
CA VAL A 147 -21.38 7.69 -16.71
C VAL A 147 -22.74 7.03 -16.53
N GLU A 148 -23.11 6.73 -15.27
CA GLU A 148 -24.31 5.96 -14.94
C GLU A 148 -25.62 6.77 -15.11
N PHE A 149 -25.64 8.01 -14.63
CA PHE A 149 -26.86 8.79 -14.51
C PHE A 149 -26.90 10.03 -15.41
N LYS A 150 -25.82 10.28 -16.17
CA LYS A 150 -25.66 11.45 -17.04
C LYS A 150 -25.74 12.79 -16.29
N PHE A 151 -25.45 12.80 -14.98
CA PHE A 151 -25.34 14.04 -14.23
C PHE A 151 -24.12 14.87 -14.67
N PRO A 152 -24.17 16.21 -14.55
CA PRO A 152 -22.99 17.06 -14.72
C PRO A 152 -21.87 16.64 -13.79
N ASN A 153 -20.64 16.82 -14.22
CA ASN A 153 -19.47 16.48 -13.41
C ASN A 153 -18.74 17.73 -12.93
N PRO A 154 -19.10 18.29 -11.76
CA PRO A 154 -18.49 19.51 -11.23
C PRO A 154 -17.00 19.31 -10.86
N ALA A 155 -16.57 18.07 -10.59
CA ALA A 155 -15.18 17.79 -10.28
C ALA A 155 -14.26 17.86 -11.51
N LYS A 156 -14.81 17.84 -12.73
CA LYS A 156 -14.01 17.91 -13.97
C LYS A 156 -13.32 19.26 -14.15
N GLU A 157 -13.96 20.33 -13.71
CA GLU A 157 -13.47 21.71 -13.82
C GLU A 157 -12.42 22.07 -12.77
N ILE A 158 -12.31 21.27 -11.72
CA ILE A 158 -11.42 21.58 -10.60
C ILE A 158 -10.01 21.07 -10.89
N THR A 159 -9.06 21.99 -10.89
CA THR A 159 -7.63 21.67 -11.02
C THR A 159 -7.14 20.84 -9.83
N ALA A 160 -6.33 19.84 -10.09
CA ALA A 160 -5.74 19.00 -9.06
C ALA A 160 -4.89 19.82 -8.07
N PRO A 161 -5.13 19.72 -6.76
CA PRO A 161 -4.31 20.41 -5.76
C PRO A 161 -2.83 20.06 -5.92
N LYS A 162 -1.97 21.06 -6.04
CA LYS A 162 -0.52 20.87 -6.08
C LYS A 162 -0.01 20.46 -4.71
N PHE A 163 0.91 19.52 -4.65
CA PHE A 163 1.65 19.18 -3.45
C PHE A 163 3.10 18.88 -3.80
N GLN A 164 3.99 19.27 -2.93
CA GLN A 164 5.39 18.90 -3.06
C GLN A 164 5.60 17.49 -2.53
N LYS A 165 6.26 16.66 -3.30
CA LYS A 165 6.74 15.37 -2.82
C LYS A 165 7.90 15.64 -1.87
N HIS A 166 7.75 15.23 -0.61
CA HIS A 166 8.88 15.27 0.31
C HIS A 166 9.99 14.35 -0.18
N PRO A 167 11.26 14.70 0.04
CA PRO A 167 12.37 13.80 -0.21
C PRO A 167 12.16 12.47 0.50
N VAL A 168 12.59 11.38 -0.13
CA VAL A 168 12.52 10.05 0.48
C VAL A 168 13.59 9.97 1.56
N GLU A 169 13.16 9.86 2.81
CA GLU A 169 14.08 9.70 3.94
C GLU A 169 14.58 8.23 4.00
N THR A 170 15.89 8.05 4.15
CA THR A 170 16.55 6.76 4.37
C THR A 170 17.27 6.74 5.70
N PHE A 171 17.64 5.56 6.18
CA PHE A 171 18.58 5.42 7.27
C PHE A 171 20.01 5.52 6.74
N SER A 172 20.88 6.20 7.46
CA SER A 172 22.33 6.12 7.25
C SER A 172 22.86 4.79 7.80
N LYS A 173 24.12 4.49 7.53
CA LYS A 173 24.79 3.30 8.09
C LYS A 173 24.83 3.38 9.63
N GLU A 174 25.14 4.54 10.16
CA GLU A 174 25.20 4.83 11.59
C GLU A 174 23.81 4.68 12.24
N ASP A 175 22.75 5.11 11.56
CA ASP A 175 21.37 4.92 12.02
C ASP A 175 21.02 3.43 12.15
N VAL A 176 21.40 2.63 11.15
CA VAL A 176 21.17 1.19 11.17
C VAL A 176 21.93 0.53 12.31
N GLU A 177 23.19 0.90 12.53
CA GLU A 177 24.01 0.39 13.64
C GLU A 177 23.39 0.73 15.01
N LYS A 178 22.93 1.97 15.18
CA LYS A 178 22.22 2.40 16.40
C LYS A 178 20.91 1.61 16.62
N ILE A 179 20.12 1.38 15.56
CA ILE A 179 18.89 0.58 15.64
C ILE A 179 19.21 -0.87 16.03
N LEU A 180 20.23 -1.48 15.42
CA LEU A 180 20.67 -2.83 15.75
C LEU A 180 21.16 -2.94 17.21
N LYS A 181 21.90 -1.94 17.70
CA LYS A 181 22.29 -1.84 19.12
C LYS A 181 21.04 -1.71 20.03
N ALA A 182 20.07 -0.90 19.63
CA ALA A 182 18.81 -0.73 20.35
C ALA A 182 17.92 -2.01 20.36
N CYS A 183 18.10 -2.93 19.41
CA CYS A 183 17.50 -4.25 19.46
C CYS A 183 18.05 -5.09 20.61
N VAL A 184 19.35 -4.97 20.91
CA VAL A 184 20.05 -5.82 21.87
C VAL A 184 19.91 -5.29 23.28
N TYR A 185 20.06 -3.98 23.47
CA TYR A 185 20.19 -3.37 24.78
C TYR A 185 18.99 -2.48 25.15
N SER A 186 18.70 -2.41 26.44
CA SER A 186 17.77 -1.42 27.01
C SER A 186 18.37 -0.02 26.92
N ARG A 187 17.55 1.00 27.19
CA ARG A 187 18.12 2.32 27.56
C ARG A 187 18.90 2.19 28.85
N GLU A 188 19.84 3.09 29.03
CA GLU A 188 20.52 3.26 30.30
C GLU A 188 19.47 3.58 31.39
N SER A 189 19.50 2.83 32.47
CA SER A 189 18.60 2.98 33.60
C SER A 189 19.44 3.11 34.87
N GLN A 190 18.90 3.83 35.84
CA GLN A 190 19.48 4.00 37.17
C GLN A 190 18.40 3.72 38.20
N THR A 191 18.73 3.04 39.27
CA THR A 191 17.88 2.85 40.46
C THR A 191 18.60 3.37 41.67
N GLU A 192 17.89 3.47 42.81
CA GLU A 192 18.51 3.92 44.06
C GLU A 192 19.64 3.01 44.50
N GLU A 193 19.53 1.70 44.22
CA GLU A 193 20.51 0.68 44.61
C GLU A 193 21.61 0.47 43.54
N ARG A 194 21.37 0.81 42.30
CA ARG A 194 22.31 0.56 41.18
C ARG A 194 22.60 1.83 40.42
N LYS A 195 23.91 2.12 40.26
CA LYS A 195 24.39 3.12 39.30
C LYS A 195 23.97 2.74 37.91
N LYS A 196 24.12 3.62 36.94
CA LYS A 196 23.78 3.43 35.55
C LYS A 196 24.09 2.02 35.01
N PHE A 197 23.08 1.35 34.47
CA PHE A 197 23.21 0.01 33.90
C PHE A 197 22.40 -0.14 32.62
N VAL A 198 22.81 -1.08 31.78
CA VAL A 198 22.15 -1.46 30.52
C VAL A 198 21.93 -2.96 30.55
N MET A 199 20.71 -3.40 30.22
CA MET A 199 20.38 -4.81 30.21
C MET A 199 20.19 -5.32 28.77
N ARG A 200 20.57 -6.59 28.56
CA ARG A 200 20.25 -7.28 27.32
C ARG A 200 18.74 -7.59 27.29
N ARG A 201 18.11 -7.30 26.16
CA ARG A 201 16.65 -7.52 25.98
C ARG A 201 16.35 -8.96 25.63
N PRO A 202 15.34 -9.58 26.26
CA PRO A 202 14.90 -10.95 25.92
C PRO A 202 14.52 -11.08 24.44
N SER A 203 13.91 -10.05 23.84
CA SER A 203 13.50 -10.03 22.44
C SER A 203 14.61 -9.69 21.45
N SER A 204 15.87 -9.63 21.87
CA SER A 204 16.98 -9.15 21.04
C SER A 204 17.15 -9.93 19.74
N ASN A 205 17.05 -11.26 19.77
CA ASN A 205 17.21 -12.10 18.58
C ASN A 205 16.09 -11.84 17.57
N ARG A 206 14.84 -11.77 18.02
CA ARG A 206 13.68 -11.46 17.21
C ARG A 206 13.78 -10.08 16.56
N ASP A 207 14.03 -9.06 17.38
CA ASP A 207 14.03 -7.68 16.93
C ASP A 207 15.16 -7.41 15.94
N GLN A 208 16.35 -8.03 16.13
CA GLN A 208 17.43 -8.00 15.15
C GLN A 208 17.07 -8.72 13.86
N ALA A 209 16.43 -9.89 13.92
CA ALA A 209 16.00 -10.63 12.73
C ALA A 209 14.98 -9.81 11.91
N ILE A 210 14.00 -9.17 12.57
CA ILE A 210 13.01 -8.30 11.92
C ILE A 210 13.71 -7.13 11.21
N VAL A 211 14.58 -6.41 11.90
CA VAL A 211 15.27 -5.21 11.37
C VAL A 211 16.15 -5.58 10.17
N LEU A 212 16.96 -6.64 10.31
CA LEU A 212 17.85 -7.09 9.23
C LEU A 212 17.06 -7.61 8.03
N MET A 213 15.96 -8.33 8.26
CA MET A 213 15.13 -8.82 7.18
C MET A 213 14.44 -7.68 6.42
N LEU A 214 13.92 -6.67 7.11
CA LEU A 214 13.36 -5.48 6.47
C LEU A 214 14.41 -4.72 5.65
N LEU A 215 15.62 -4.59 6.18
CA LEU A 215 16.74 -3.87 5.54
C LEU A 215 17.23 -4.60 4.29
N ASP A 216 17.29 -5.92 4.33
CA ASP A 216 17.94 -6.76 3.30
C ASP A 216 17.00 -7.15 2.16
N THR A 217 15.69 -7.11 2.39
CA THR A 217 14.69 -7.55 1.41
C THR A 217 13.76 -6.44 0.92
N GLY A 218 13.68 -5.34 1.65
CA GLY A 218 12.73 -4.27 1.35
C GLY A 218 11.26 -4.67 1.42
N LEU A 219 10.91 -5.72 2.16
CA LEU A 219 9.53 -6.20 2.33
C LEU A 219 8.59 -5.11 2.85
N ARG A 220 7.33 -5.17 2.43
CA ARG A 220 6.26 -4.36 3.05
C ARG A 220 5.96 -4.91 4.45
N ALA A 221 5.52 -4.02 5.36
CA ALA A 221 5.15 -4.43 6.72
C ALA A 221 4.15 -5.60 6.75
N THR A 222 3.14 -5.56 5.88
CA THR A 222 2.15 -6.62 5.78
C THR A 222 2.72 -7.93 5.26
N GLU A 223 3.64 -7.86 4.30
CA GLU A 223 4.31 -9.02 3.72
C GLU A 223 5.19 -9.71 4.78
N LEU A 224 6.01 -8.95 5.51
CA LEU A 224 6.81 -9.49 6.61
C LEU A 224 5.94 -10.20 7.67
N CYS A 225 4.82 -9.57 8.06
CA CYS A 225 3.93 -10.10 9.08
C CYS A 225 3.12 -11.33 8.63
N SER A 226 3.04 -11.59 7.32
CA SER A 226 2.33 -12.75 6.77
C SER A 226 3.21 -13.97 6.48
N LEU A 227 4.52 -13.85 6.70
CA LEU A 227 5.46 -14.96 6.48
C LEU A 227 5.28 -16.04 7.55
N ILE A 228 5.39 -17.29 7.11
CA ILE A 228 5.54 -18.47 7.97
C ILE A 228 6.97 -18.99 7.84
N VAL A 229 7.35 -19.90 8.73
CA VAL A 229 8.71 -20.48 8.74
C VAL A 229 9.08 -21.11 7.40
N ASN A 230 8.15 -21.85 6.79
CA ASN A 230 8.34 -22.50 5.48
C ASN A 230 8.55 -21.53 4.29
N ASP A 231 8.21 -20.26 4.46
CA ASP A 231 8.46 -19.24 3.42
C ASP A 231 9.95 -18.87 3.31
N VAL A 232 10.80 -19.28 4.28
CA VAL A 232 12.20 -18.90 4.38
C VAL A 232 13.12 -20.11 4.31
N ASP A 233 13.81 -20.28 3.20
CA ASP A 233 14.88 -21.26 3.10
C ASP A 233 16.20 -20.69 3.64
N LEU A 234 16.57 -21.10 4.84
CA LEU A 234 17.80 -20.64 5.50
C LEU A 234 19.07 -21.19 4.85
N LYS A 235 19.03 -22.21 4.01
CA LYS A 235 20.20 -22.73 3.29
C LYS A 235 20.58 -21.82 2.13
N THR A 236 19.61 -21.45 1.32
CA THR A 236 19.81 -20.60 0.14
C THR A 236 19.60 -19.12 0.43
N GLY A 237 18.88 -18.76 1.49
CA GLY A 237 18.45 -17.40 1.81
C GLY A 237 17.19 -16.97 1.05
N LYS A 238 16.55 -17.87 0.32
CA LYS A 238 15.34 -17.60 -0.46
C LYS A 238 14.17 -17.32 0.47
N VAL A 239 13.41 -16.25 0.18
CA VAL A 239 12.17 -15.89 0.87
C VAL A 239 11.06 -15.77 -0.16
N THR A 240 10.00 -16.55 0.02
CA THR A 240 8.85 -16.60 -0.88
C THR A 240 7.72 -15.74 -0.34
N ILE A 241 7.31 -14.70 -1.06
CA ILE A 241 6.13 -13.88 -0.73
C ILE A 241 4.95 -14.44 -1.49
N ARG A 242 4.03 -15.09 -0.76
CA ARG A 242 2.87 -15.77 -1.34
C ARG A 242 1.84 -14.76 -1.85
N HIS A 243 1.14 -15.14 -2.94
CA HIS A 243 -0.03 -14.43 -3.44
C HIS A 243 -1.32 -15.01 -2.83
N GLY A 244 -2.35 -14.18 -2.71
CA GLY A 244 -3.68 -14.63 -2.27
C GLY A 244 -3.84 -14.85 -0.76
N VAL A 245 -2.78 -14.73 0.04
CA VAL A 245 -2.87 -14.75 1.51
C VAL A 245 -3.08 -13.35 2.07
N ALA A 246 -3.79 -13.26 3.19
CA ALA A 246 -3.96 -12.01 3.90
C ALA A 246 -2.59 -11.40 4.27
N GLY A 247 -2.32 -10.20 3.76
CA GLY A 247 -1.02 -9.54 3.96
C GLY A 247 0.08 -9.89 2.94
N GLY A 248 -0.15 -10.87 2.07
CA GLY A 248 0.79 -11.27 1.02
C GLY A 248 0.97 -10.23 -0.10
N ALA A 249 1.48 -10.68 -1.25
CA ALA A 249 1.79 -9.81 -2.38
C ALA A 249 0.55 -9.05 -2.88
N LYS A 250 0.64 -7.73 -2.92
CA LYS A 250 -0.41 -6.85 -3.47
C LYS A 250 -0.31 -6.85 -5.01
N GLY A 251 -1.44 -7.10 -5.70
CA GLY A 251 -1.50 -6.99 -7.16
C GLY A 251 -1.31 -8.28 -7.93
N GLY A 252 -1.45 -9.44 -7.31
CA GLY A 252 -1.76 -10.69 -8.01
C GLY A 252 -0.59 -11.60 -8.37
N LYS A 253 0.66 -11.29 -8.02
CA LYS A 253 1.78 -12.22 -8.26
C LYS A 253 2.65 -12.34 -7.02
N GLY A 254 2.89 -13.58 -6.58
CA GLY A 254 3.93 -13.89 -5.62
C GLY A 254 5.31 -13.51 -6.19
N ARG A 255 6.27 -13.31 -5.32
CA ARG A 255 7.66 -13.06 -5.72
C ARG A 255 8.63 -13.66 -4.72
N THR A 256 9.87 -13.78 -5.16
CA THR A 256 10.99 -14.23 -4.33
C THR A 256 11.93 -13.07 -4.06
N VAL A 257 12.42 -12.98 -2.83
CA VAL A 257 13.52 -12.11 -2.42
C VAL A 257 14.58 -12.96 -1.70
N TYR A 258 15.74 -12.39 -1.43
CA TYR A 258 16.85 -13.15 -0.87
C TYR A 258 17.42 -12.46 0.36
N LEU A 259 17.86 -13.27 1.34
CA LEU A 259 18.57 -12.84 2.53
C LEU A 259 20.08 -13.05 2.34
N GLY A 260 20.84 -12.01 2.60
CA GLY A 260 22.29 -12.09 2.73
C GLY A 260 22.70 -12.85 4.00
N LYS A 261 23.99 -13.16 4.11
CA LYS A 261 24.53 -13.98 5.21
C LYS A 261 24.18 -13.45 6.60
N VAL A 262 24.22 -12.13 6.79
CA VAL A 262 23.97 -11.48 8.10
C VAL A 262 22.52 -11.63 8.53
N ALA A 263 21.57 -11.29 7.64
CA ALA A 263 20.14 -11.39 7.90
C ALA A 263 19.72 -12.86 8.11
N ARG A 264 20.22 -13.76 7.28
CA ARG A 264 19.98 -15.20 7.38
C ARG A 264 20.43 -15.76 8.74
N LYS A 265 21.65 -15.39 9.21
CA LYS A 265 22.15 -15.80 10.52
C LYS A 265 21.29 -15.25 11.66
N ALA A 266 20.77 -14.04 11.53
CA ALA A 266 19.90 -13.45 12.55
C ALA A 266 18.54 -14.17 12.62
N VAL A 267 17.93 -14.48 11.46
CA VAL A 267 16.68 -15.25 11.40
C VAL A 267 16.88 -16.64 11.97
N TRP A 268 17.96 -17.34 11.60
CA TRP A 268 18.30 -18.64 12.17
C TRP A 268 18.43 -18.59 13.71
N ARG A 269 19.17 -17.63 14.27
CA ARG A 269 19.32 -17.48 15.72
C ARG A 269 17.99 -17.26 16.43
N TYR A 270 17.11 -16.49 15.80
CA TYR A 270 15.79 -16.24 16.35
C TYR A 270 14.95 -17.51 16.35
N LEU A 271 14.88 -18.24 15.23
CA LEU A 271 14.13 -19.49 15.14
C LEU A 271 14.69 -20.55 16.10
N ALA A 272 16.01 -20.70 16.18
CA ALA A 272 16.66 -21.62 17.14
C ALA A 272 16.41 -21.27 18.62
N SER A 273 15.93 -20.06 18.94
CA SER A 273 15.54 -19.65 20.29
C SER A 273 14.04 -19.82 20.59
N ARG A 274 13.27 -20.44 19.67
CA ARG A 274 11.83 -20.71 19.82
C ARG A 274 11.56 -22.21 19.88
N GLU A 275 10.54 -22.61 20.63
CA GLU A 275 10.08 -24.00 20.72
C GLU A 275 9.45 -24.48 19.40
N ASP A 276 8.72 -23.59 18.71
CA ASP A 276 8.06 -23.81 17.42
C ASP A 276 8.87 -23.28 16.21
N GLY A 277 10.16 -23.08 16.39
CA GLY A 277 11.01 -22.46 15.36
C GLY A 277 11.28 -23.34 14.14
N ASP A 278 11.00 -24.62 14.21
CA ASP A 278 11.08 -25.61 13.14
C ASP A 278 9.70 -26.03 12.58
N ASP A 279 8.60 -25.56 13.18
CA ASP A 279 7.25 -25.79 12.64
C ASP A 279 7.06 -24.98 11.34
N PRO A 280 6.89 -25.65 10.19
CA PRO A 280 6.79 -24.98 8.89
C PRO A 280 5.59 -24.03 8.77
N ASP A 281 4.51 -24.31 9.48
CA ASP A 281 3.27 -23.53 9.42
C ASP A 281 3.20 -22.42 10.47
N ALA A 282 4.13 -22.40 11.42
CA ALA A 282 4.20 -21.34 12.43
C ALA A 282 4.49 -19.97 11.80
N PRO A 283 3.91 -18.87 12.34
CA PRO A 283 4.28 -17.54 11.91
C PRO A 283 5.78 -17.29 12.08
N LEU A 284 6.43 -16.71 11.05
CA LEU A 284 7.87 -16.44 11.12
C LEU A 284 8.23 -15.56 12.31
N PHE A 285 7.43 -14.53 12.60
CA PHE A 285 7.65 -13.63 13.73
C PHE A 285 6.45 -13.61 14.66
N ILE A 286 6.69 -13.85 15.95
CA ILE A 286 5.67 -13.82 17.01
C ILE A 286 5.92 -12.67 18.00
N SER A 287 4.83 -12.17 18.58
CA SER A 287 4.86 -11.19 19.68
C SER A 287 5.19 -11.86 21.00
N HIS A 288 5.26 -11.11 22.09
CA HIS A 288 5.43 -11.68 23.44
C HIS A 288 4.24 -12.52 23.93
N ALA A 289 3.10 -12.42 23.28
CA ALA A 289 1.91 -13.20 23.59
C ALA A 289 1.74 -14.38 22.60
N ASP A 290 2.81 -14.85 22.00
CA ASP A 290 2.88 -15.95 21.04
C ASP A 290 1.90 -15.82 19.85
N ARG A 291 1.55 -14.59 19.51
CA ARG A 291 0.68 -14.27 18.38
C ARG A 291 1.51 -13.74 17.22
N ALA A 292 1.09 -14.06 16.00
CA ALA A 292 1.69 -13.49 14.81
C ALA A 292 1.76 -11.96 14.87
N PHE A 293 2.86 -11.39 14.40
CA PHE A 293 2.96 -9.94 14.25
C PHE A 293 1.91 -9.43 13.25
N ASN A 294 1.31 -8.30 13.55
CA ASN A 294 0.54 -7.53 12.58
C ASN A 294 1.28 -6.22 12.25
N LYS A 295 0.82 -5.53 11.20
CA LYS A 295 1.45 -4.28 10.73
C LYS A 295 1.55 -3.20 11.80
N ASP A 296 0.57 -3.14 12.74
CA ASP A 296 0.51 -2.10 13.77
C ASP A 296 1.48 -2.43 14.90
N SER A 297 1.56 -3.70 15.34
CA SER A 297 2.57 -4.14 16.30
C SER A 297 4.00 -4.01 15.75
N LEU A 298 4.22 -4.32 14.48
CA LEU A 298 5.51 -4.07 13.82
C LEU A 298 5.85 -2.58 13.80
N ARG A 299 4.90 -1.72 13.47
CA ARG A 299 5.10 -0.27 13.48
C ARG A 299 5.47 0.24 14.87
N VAL A 300 4.75 -0.22 15.91
CA VAL A 300 5.05 0.14 17.30
C VAL A 300 6.45 -0.32 17.70
N LEU A 301 6.84 -1.55 17.32
CA LEU A 301 8.20 -2.05 17.58
C LEU A 301 9.26 -1.15 16.95
N ILE A 302 9.12 -0.86 15.64
CA ILE A 302 10.11 -0.03 14.91
C ILE A 302 10.19 1.38 15.48
N ASN A 303 9.04 2.01 15.81
CA ASN A 303 9.04 3.32 16.46
C ASN A 303 9.81 3.28 17.81
N ARG A 304 9.52 2.29 18.67
CA ARG A 304 10.21 2.12 19.95
C ARG A 304 11.71 1.88 19.80
N LEU A 305 12.13 1.15 18.76
CA LEU A 305 13.55 0.98 18.44
C LEU A 305 14.18 2.30 17.99
N GLY A 306 13.48 3.06 17.13
CA GLY A 306 13.90 4.39 16.71
C GLY A 306 14.06 5.35 17.89
N ASP A 307 13.05 5.41 18.77
CA ASP A 307 13.09 6.25 19.97
C ASP A 307 14.25 5.88 20.91
N ARG A 308 14.58 4.57 21.01
CA ARG A 308 15.71 4.08 21.82
C ARG A 308 17.04 4.41 21.17
N ALA A 309 17.09 4.38 19.85
CA ALA A 309 18.27 4.72 19.06
C ALA A 309 18.42 6.23 18.83
N GLU A 310 17.52 7.06 19.36
CA GLU A 310 17.46 8.52 19.18
C GLU A 310 17.31 8.93 17.70
N ILE A 311 16.60 8.11 16.92
CA ILE A 311 16.35 8.33 15.50
C ILE A 311 14.93 8.83 15.31
N LYS A 312 14.81 10.05 14.79
CA LYS A 312 13.51 10.62 14.43
C LYS A 312 12.88 9.86 13.27
N LYS A 313 11.57 9.59 13.37
CA LYS A 313 10.76 8.98 12.30
C LYS A 313 11.29 7.60 11.83
N ALA A 314 11.47 6.66 12.73
CA ALA A 314 11.70 5.26 12.37
C ALA A 314 10.36 4.54 12.12
N TYR A 315 10.17 3.98 10.91
CA TYR A 315 8.97 3.24 10.52
C TYR A 315 9.31 2.17 9.47
N PRO A 316 8.52 1.09 9.34
CA PRO A 316 8.88 -0.04 8.46
C PRO A 316 9.13 0.36 7.01
N HIS A 317 8.38 1.31 6.45
CA HIS A 317 8.54 1.70 5.05
C HIS A 317 9.85 2.45 4.79
N LYS A 318 10.46 3.08 5.83
CA LYS A 318 11.78 3.71 5.73
C LYS A 318 12.88 2.67 5.46
N PHE A 319 12.79 1.45 6.03
CA PHE A 319 13.71 0.35 5.69
C PHE A 319 13.62 -0.02 4.21
N ARG A 320 12.41 -0.08 3.65
CA ARG A 320 12.21 -0.37 2.22
C ARG A 320 12.81 0.72 1.33
N HIS A 321 12.69 1.98 1.72
CA HIS A 321 13.37 3.09 1.03
C HIS A 321 14.88 2.96 1.12
N THR A 322 15.40 2.63 2.31
CA THR A 322 16.84 2.40 2.53
C THR A 322 17.33 1.24 1.67
N PHE A 323 16.64 0.10 1.67
CA PHE A 323 16.96 -1.03 0.80
C PHE A 323 17.04 -0.61 -0.66
N ALA A 324 16.01 0.07 -1.18
CA ALA A 324 15.93 0.43 -2.59
C ALA A 324 17.11 1.34 -3.02
N ILE A 325 17.39 2.37 -2.23
CA ILE A 325 18.47 3.33 -2.53
C ILE A 325 19.86 2.69 -2.36
N THR A 326 20.06 1.92 -1.28
CA THR A 326 21.33 1.22 -1.05
C THR A 326 21.59 0.17 -2.13
N TYR A 327 20.57 -0.59 -2.54
CA TYR A 327 20.67 -1.57 -3.61
C TYR A 327 21.14 -0.93 -4.93
N LEU A 328 20.55 0.20 -5.32
CA LEU A 328 20.94 0.92 -6.53
C LEU A 328 22.36 1.52 -6.42
N ARG A 329 22.70 2.12 -5.27
CA ARG A 329 24.06 2.65 -5.01
C ARG A 329 25.13 1.57 -5.01
N SER A 330 24.77 0.33 -4.66
CA SER A 330 25.66 -0.82 -4.74
C SER A 330 25.76 -1.42 -6.15
N GLY A 331 25.20 -0.77 -7.17
CA GLY A 331 25.23 -1.20 -8.56
C GLY A 331 24.16 -2.21 -8.95
N GLY A 332 23.11 -2.33 -8.14
CA GLY A 332 21.95 -3.15 -8.47
C GLY A 332 21.13 -2.52 -9.61
N ASP A 333 20.58 -3.35 -10.47
CA ASP A 333 19.79 -2.94 -11.63
C ASP A 333 18.37 -2.53 -11.26
N VAL A 334 17.82 -1.54 -11.98
CA VAL A 334 16.51 -0.93 -11.77
C VAL A 334 15.35 -1.92 -11.98
N PHE A 335 15.43 -2.79 -12.98
CA PHE A 335 14.37 -3.77 -13.30
C PHE A 335 14.35 -4.91 -12.28
N THR A 336 15.54 -5.34 -11.85
CA THR A 336 15.68 -6.31 -10.76
C THR A 336 15.12 -5.74 -9.47
N LEU A 337 15.42 -4.46 -9.15
CA LEU A 337 14.83 -3.77 -7.99
C LEU A 337 13.29 -3.71 -8.09
N GLN A 338 12.73 -3.42 -9.27
CA GLN A 338 11.29 -3.43 -9.49
C GLN A 338 10.69 -4.80 -9.13
N SER A 339 11.31 -5.86 -9.62
CA SER A 339 10.90 -7.25 -9.37
C SER A 339 10.98 -7.61 -7.89
N LEU A 340 12.10 -7.31 -7.22
CA LEU A 340 12.30 -7.54 -5.79
C LEU A 340 11.28 -6.79 -4.92
N LEU A 341 10.99 -5.54 -5.26
CA LEU A 341 10.02 -4.74 -4.53
C LEU A 341 8.56 -5.08 -4.89
N GLY A 342 8.30 -5.71 -6.02
CA GLY A 342 6.95 -5.99 -6.53
C GLY A 342 6.18 -4.69 -6.79
N HIS A 343 6.78 -3.77 -7.54
CA HIS A 343 6.15 -2.54 -8.00
C HIS A 343 5.45 -2.78 -9.33
N GLY A 344 4.15 -2.46 -9.38
CA GLY A 344 3.36 -2.58 -10.61
C GLY A 344 3.73 -1.53 -11.69
N SER A 345 4.39 -0.42 -11.31
CA SER A 345 4.88 0.58 -12.24
C SER A 345 6.35 0.93 -11.98
N LEU A 346 7.03 1.39 -13.01
CA LEU A 346 8.42 1.88 -12.93
C LEU A 346 8.55 3.24 -12.24
N ASP A 347 7.46 4.00 -12.07
CA ASP A 347 7.52 5.37 -11.56
C ASP A 347 8.18 5.49 -10.19
N MET A 348 7.86 4.53 -9.28
CA MET A 348 8.48 4.51 -7.96
C MET A 348 9.96 4.14 -8.02
N VAL A 349 10.33 3.24 -8.92
CA VAL A 349 11.73 2.80 -9.08
C VAL A 349 12.57 3.89 -9.76
N ARG A 350 12.01 4.58 -10.75
CA ARG A 350 12.63 5.79 -11.34
C ARG A 350 12.91 6.86 -10.28
N HIS A 351 11.98 7.05 -9.35
CA HIS A 351 12.19 8.00 -8.26
C HIS A 351 13.36 7.59 -7.34
N TYR A 352 13.51 6.30 -7.05
CA TYR A 352 14.68 5.81 -6.30
C TYR A 352 15.98 5.96 -7.10
N ALA A 353 15.96 5.69 -8.40
CA ALA A 353 17.13 5.85 -9.26
C ALA A 353 17.62 7.30 -9.31
N GLN A 354 16.69 8.26 -9.40
CA GLN A 354 17.03 9.69 -9.33
C GLN A 354 17.65 10.09 -7.98
N ILE A 355 17.17 9.52 -6.86
CA ILE A 355 17.72 9.82 -5.52
C ILE A 355 19.05 9.12 -5.30
N ALA A 356 19.22 7.92 -5.86
CA ALA A 356 20.45 7.15 -5.73
C ALA A 356 21.62 7.78 -6.50
N GLU A 357 21.34 8.77 -7.38
CA GLU A 357 22.35 9.35 -8.26
C GLU A 357 23.15 8.23 -8.95
N VAL A 358 22.44 7.35 -9.66
CA VAL A 358 23.07 6.22 -10.35
C VAL A 358 24.14 6.79 -11.28
N ASP A 359 25.39 6.52 -10.93
CA ASP A 359 26.54 7.01 -11.66
C ASP A 359 26.57 6.36 -13.05
N VAL A 360 26.20 7.16 -14.04
CA VAL A 360 26.17 6.74 -15.46
C VAL A 360 27.56 6.31 -15.93
N GLU A 361 28.62 6.95 -15.39
CA GLU A 361 29.99 6.59 -15.71
C GLU A 361 30.35 5.20 -15.20
N GLN A 362 30.00 4.89 -13.94
CA GLN A 362 30.24 3.54 -13.39
C GLN A 362 29.41 2.47 -14.12
N ALA A 363 28.17 2.78 -14.46
CA ALA A 363 27.32 1.88 -15.24
C ALA A 363 27.92 1.63 -16.63
N HIS A 364 28.41 2.67 -17.30
CA HIS A 364 29.07 2.54 -18.59
C HIS A 364 30.38 1.74 -18.52
N ARG A 365 31.23 2.03 -17.53
CA ARG A 365 32.48 1.25 -17.32
C ARG A 365 32.26 -0.23 -17.11
N LYS A 366 31.15 -0.62 -16.41
CA LYS A 366 30.79 -2.03 -16.20
C LYS A 366 30.23 -2.72 -17.44
N ALA A 367 29.56 -1.95 -18.28
CA ALA A 367 28.80 -2.46 -19.43
C ALA A 367 29.31 -1.95 -20.78
N SER A 368 30.55 -1.41 -20.83
CA SER A 368 31.16 -0.93 -22.07
C SER A 368 31.24 -2.08 -23.07
N PRO A 369 30.59 -1.99 -24.25
CA PRO A 369 30.68 -3.06 -25.24
C PRO A 369 32.10 -3.29 -25.75
N ALA A 370 32.88 -2.22 -25.83
CA ALA A 370 34.26 -2.31 -26.33
C ALA A 370 35.20 -2.98 -25.32
N ASP A 371 34.95 -2.79 -24.01
CA ASP A 371 35.81 -3.34 -22.96
C ASP A 371 35.42 -4.80 -22.59
N ASN A 372 34.26 -5.26 -23.05
CA ASN A 372 33.74 -6.60 -22.77
C ASN A 372 33.69 -7.51 -24.01
N MET A 373 34.31 -7.09 -25.13
CA MET A 373 34.58 -7.91 -26.30
C MET A 373 35.97 -8.54 -26.20
#